data_933fb48c0151bdc6b69b218689abd585
#
_entry.id   933fb48c0151bdc6b69b218689abd585
#
_cell.length_a   1.000
_cell.length_b   1.000
_cell.length_c   1.000
_cell.angle_alpha   90.00
_cell.angle_beta   90.00
_cell.angle_gamma   90.00
#
_symmetry.space_group_name_H-M   'P 1'
#
loop_
_entity.id
_entity.type
_entity.pdbx_description
1 polymer ?
#
loop_
_entity_poly.entity_id
_entity_poly.type
_entity_poly.pdbx_seq_one_letter_code
_entity_poly.pdbx_strand_id
1 'polypeptide(L)'
;MELIIREFSFHQLNANLLWPGTFAFAEWLVQHKSCIEGRRILELGSGTGALAIFLQKSYNIDITTSDYDDQEIMENIAHNCSANDLPVIPHIKHTWGDKFPNSDPDWDLIIASDILLYVKQYPNLIQTITFLLRSYKPRDKTTVSRTENDDIHGDVVLPWPAFLMSWRRRIGKEDESIFFDGCEKAGLEVNHIGSRVYCISLIENEESNKCLKKEDSVQASSGRK
;
A
#
# COMPACT_ATOMS: atom_id res chain seq x y z
N MET A 1 -0.22 -19.60 13.85
CA MET A 1 0.15 -19.99 12.48
C MET A 1 1.64 -19.86 12.35
N GLU A 2 2.31 -20.80 11.72
CA GLU A 2 3.74 -20.80 11.43
C GLU A 2 3.94 -20.55 9.93
N LEU A 3 4.94 -19.74 9.58
CA LEU A 3 5.35 -19.50 8.20
C LEU A 3 6.82 -19.89 8.03
N ILE A 4 7.13 -20.48 6.90
CA ILE A 4 8.50 -20.81 6.49
C ILE A 4 8.97 -19.74 5.51
N ILE A 5 9.92 -18.90 5.93
CA ILE A 5 10.43 -17.81 5.11
C ILE A 5 11.94 -17.99 4.91
N ARG A 6 12.35 -18.18 3.68
CA ARG A 6 13.75 -18.22 3.29
C ARG A 6 14.26 -16.79 3.11
N GLU A 7 15.35 -16.48 3.82
CA GLU A 7 16.22 -15.35 3.54
C GLU A 7 17.35 -15.81 2.61
N PHE A 8 17.96 -14.90 1.86
CA PHE A 8 19.12 -15.24 1.03
C PHE A 8 20.34 -14.41 1.42
N SER A 9 21.51 -14.83 0.95
CA SER A 9 22.79 -14.45 1.56
C SER A 9 23.10 -12.95 1.50
N PHE A 10 22.73 -12.26 0.42
CA PHE A 10 23.05 -10.84 0.23
C PHE A 10 22.16 -10.22 -0.82
N HIS A 11 21.73 -9.00 -0.58
CA HIS A 11 21.15 -8.12 -1.58
C HIS A 11 21.56 -6.66 -1.30
N GLN A 12 21.94 -5.91 -2.34
CA GLN A 12 22.46 -4.54 -2.21
C GLN A 12 21.49 -3.54 -1.56
N LEU A 13 20.19 -3.80 -1.65
CA LEU A 13 19.13 -3.00 -1.04
C LEU A 13 18.48 -3.69 0.16
N ASN A 14 19.14 -4.72 0.73
CA ASN A 14 18.66 -5.49 1.88
C ASN A 14 17.26 -6.13 1.71
N ALA A 15 16.88 -6.44 0.47
CA ALA A 15 15.62 -7.14 0.18
C ALA A 15 15.66 -8.63 0.55
N ASN A 16 16.82 -9.12 0.97
CA ASN A 16 17.07 -10.52 1.31
C ASN A 16 16.64 -10.92 2.73
N LEU A 17 16.28 -9.95 3.59
CA LEU A 17 16.02 -10.19 5.01
C LEU A 17 14.56 -9.97 5.38
N LEU A 18 14.10 -10.67 6.41
CA LEU A 18 12.84 -10.40 7.08
C LEU A 18 13.03 -9.32 8.14
N TRP A 19 12.49 -8.15 7.90
CA TRP A 19 12.67 -6.99 8.74
C TRP A 19 11.74 -7.00 9.97
N PRO A 20 12.20 -6.56 11.15
CA PRO A 20 11.35 -6.51 12.35
C PRO A 20 10.10 -5.66 12.24
N GLY A 21 10.08 -4.63 11.36
CA GLY A 21 8.90 -3.82 11.10
C GLY A 21 7.77 -4.60 10.44
N THR A 22 8.11 -5.64 9.69
CA THR A 22 7.11 -6.55 9.06
C THR A 22 6.24 -7.23 10.12
N PHE A 23 6.82 -7.71 11.22
CA PHE A 23 6.06 -8.33 12.32
C PHE A 23 5.12 -7.33 13.00
N ALA A 24 5.65 -6.14 13.36
CA ALA A 24 4.86 -5.10 14.00
C ALA A 24 3.70 -4.61 13.09
N PHE A 25 3.96 -4.57 11.78
CA PHE A 25 2.93 -4.19 10.83
C PHE A 25 1.87 -5.28 10.64
N ALA A 26 2.28 -6.54 10.59
CA ALA A 26 1.36 -7.67 10.56
C ALA A 26 0.44 -7.68 11.80
N GLU A 27 0.99 -7.47 13.00
CA GLU A 27 0.21 -7.37 14.24
C GLU A 27 -0.80 -6.22 14.19
N TRP A 28 -0.38 -5.05 13.69
CA TRP A 28 -1.27 -3.89 13.53
C TRP A 28 -2.40 -4.19 12.54
N LEU A 29 -2.10 -4.81 11.39
CA LEU A 29 -3.10 -5.17 10.39
C LEU A 29 -4.10 -6.23 10.90
N VAL A 30 -3.65 -7.14 11.76
CA VAL A 30 -4.54 -8.10 12.45
C VAL A 30 -5.55 -7.38 13.35
N GLN A 31 -5.07 -6.38 14.11
CA GLN A 31 -5.91 -5.58 15.01
C GLN A 31 -6.88 -4.65 14.27
N HIS A 32 -6.51 -4.25 13.03
CA HIS A 32 -7.29 -3.35 12.18
C HIS A 32 -7.68 -4.03 10.86
N LYS A 33 -8.22 -5.23 10.97
CA LYS A 33 -8.54 -6.09 9.82
C LYS A 33 -9.50 -5.44 8.83
N SER A 34 -10.43 -4.60 9.30
CA SER A 34 -11.31 -3.77 8.48
C SER A 34 -10.57 -2.89 7.46
N CYS A 35 -9.32 -2.50 7.75
CA CYS A 35 -8.49 -1.73 6.83
C CYS A 35 -8.06 -2.49 5.57
N ILE A 36 -8.07 -3.83 5.59
CA ILE A 36 -7.59 -4.67 4.48
C ILE A 36 -8.69 -5.52 3.84
N GLU A 37 -9.80 -5.76 4.54
CA GLU A 37 -10.89 -6.58 4.03
C GLU A 37 -11.52 -5.98 2.77
N GLY A 38 -11.72 -6.84 1.76
CA GLY A 38 -12.34 -6.46 0.49
C GLY A 38 -11.48 -5.56 -0.40
N ARG A 39 -10.24 -5.23 -0.01
CA ARG A 39 -9.32 -4.42 -0.79
C ARG A 39 -8.37 -5.27 -1.61
N ARG A 40 -8.06 -4.81 -2.81
CA ARG A 40 -6.90 -5.27 -3.58
C ARG A 40 -5.67 -4.54 -3.07
N ILE A 41 -4.62 -5.29 -2.78
CA ILE A 41 -3.43 -4.76 -2.12
C ILE A 41 -2.21 -4.89 -3.02
N LEU A 42 -1.38 -3.85 -3.05
CA LEU A 42 -0.02 -3.87 -3.59
C LEU A 42 0.97 -3.67 -2.44
N GLU A 43 1.89 -4.60 -2.24
CA GLU A 43 3.02 -4.40 -1.32
C GLU A 43 4.23 -3.84 -2.08
N LEU A 44 4.75 -2.68 -1.66
CA LEU A 44 5.98 -2.09 -2.15
C LEU A 44 7.17 -2.46 -1.25
N GLY A 45 8.29 -2.84 -1.85
CA GLY A 45 9.46 -3.28 -1.10
C GLY A 45 9.19 -4.59 -0.36
N SER A 46 8.63 -5.57 -1.05
CA SER A 46 8.15 -6.83 -0.46
C SER A 46 9.27 -7.72 0.08
N GLY A 47 10.53 -7.54 -0.36
CA GLY A 47 11.70 -8.30 0.07
C GLY A 47 11.49 -9.80 -0.03
N THR A 48 11.40 -10.48 1.12
CA THR A 48 11.14 -11.93 1.17
C THR A 48 9.70 -12.33 0.86
N GLY A 49 8.77 -11.37 0.71
CA GLY A 49 7.34 -11.61 0.51
C GLY A 49 6.58 -12.04 1.76
N ALA A 50 7.21 -11.97 2.93
CA ALA A 50 6.66 -12.53 4.16
C ALA A 50 5.32 -11.91 4.59
N LEU A 51 5.15 -10.58 4.45
CA LEU A 51 3.89 -9.91 4.81
C LEU A 51 2.77 -10.31 3.86
N ALA A 52 3.02 -10.30 2.54
CA ALA A 52 2.05 -10.74 1.55
C ALA A 52 1.61 -12.19 1.76
N ILE A 53 2.57 -13.10 2.00
CA ILE A 53 2.31 -14.52 2.30
C ILE A 53 1.46 -14.64 3.56
N PHE A 54 1.78 -13.88 4.61
CA PHE A 54 1.00 -13.84 5.84
C PHE A 54 -0.44 -13.42 5.59
N LEU A 55 -0.65 -12.33 4.87
CA LEU A 55 -1.98 -11.78 4.58
C LEU A 55 -2.80 -12.73 3.69
N GLN A 56 -2.19 -13.30 2.66
CA GLN A 56 -2.88 -14.26 1.80
C GLN A 56 -3.24 -15.53 2.56
N LYS A 57 -2.32 -16.11 3.34
CA LYS A 57 -2.56 -17.35 4.08
C LYS A 57 -3.59 -17.19 5.20
N SER A 58 -3.61 -16.02 5.87
CA SER A 58 -4.49 -15.77 7.02
C SER A 58 -5.89 -15.32 6.62
N TYR A 59 -5.98 -14.51 5.56
CA TYR A 59 -7.20 -13.75 5.26
C TYR A 59 -7.66 -13.88 3.80
N ASN A 60 -6.93 -14.64 2.98
CA ASN A 60 -7.21 -14.80 1.54
C ASN A 60 -7.31 -13.45 0.79
N ILE A 61 -6.42 -12.52 1.13
CA ILE A 61 -6.38 -11.17 0.53
C ILE A 61 -5.88 -11.25 -0.92
N ASP A 62 -6.52 -10.51 -1.83
CA ASP A 62 -6.01 -10.27 -3.19
C ASP A 62 -4.81 -9.32 -3.10
N ILE A 63 -3.61 -9.88 -3.12
CA ILE A 63 -2.36 -9.14 -2.94
C ILE A 63 -1.38 -9.40 -4.08
N THR A 64 -0.73 -8.33 -4.51
CA THR A 64 0.40 -8.32 -5.46
C THR A 64 1.63 -7.80 -4.73
N THR A 65 2.78 -8.42 -4.93
CA THR A 65 4.06 -7.93 -4.40
C THR A 65 4.80 -7.09 -5.43
N SER A 66 5.60 -6.13 -4.99
CA SER A 66 6.50 -5.36 -5.86
C SER A 66 7.81 -5.05 -5.14
N ASP A 67 8.91 -5.21 -5.86
CA ASP A 67 10.24 -4.87 -5.37
C ASP A 67 11.15 -4.44 -6.53
N TYR A 68 12.38 -4.05 -6.20
CA TYR A 68 13.44 -3.73 -7.16
C TYR A 68 13.47 -4.74 -8.32
N ASP A 69 13.81 -4.28 -9.53
CA ASP A 69 13.86 -5.15 -10.70
C ASP A 69 15.03 -6.14 -10.60
N ASP A 70 14.82 -7.15 -9.78
CA ASP A 70 15.75 -8.25 -9.55
C ASP A 70 15.05 -9.60 -9.64
N GLN A 71 15.68 -10.52 -10.38
CA GLN A 71 15.15 -11.86 -10.58
C GLN A 71 15.23 -12.72 -9.31
N GLU A 72 16.27 -12.52 -8.49
CA GLU A 72 16.47 -13.31 -7.27
C GLU A 72 15.37 -13.03 -6.23
N ILE A 73 14.93 -11.76 -6.11
CA ILE A 73 13.81 -11.38 -5.23
C ILE A 73 12.54 -12.11 -5.67
N MET A 74 12.19 -12.04 -6.95
CA MET A 74 11.00 -12.68 -7.51
C MET A 74 11.02 -14.20 -7.28
N GLU A 75 12.15 -14.85 -7.55
CA GLU A 75 12.31 -16.30 -7.36
C GLU A 75 12.25 -16.69 -5.88
N ASN A 76 12.78 -15.84 -4.98
CA ASN A 76 12.70 -16.06 -3.55
C ASN A 76 11.26 -15.95 -3.02
N ILE A 77 10.48 -14.97 -3.49
CA ILE A 77 9.05 -14.84 -3.14
C ILE A 77 8.29 -16.08 -3.63
N ALA A 78 8.52 -16.53 -4.87
CA ALA A 78 7.89 -17.73 -5.40
C ALA A 78 8.23 -18.98 -4.58
N HIS A 79 9.50 -19.12 -4.17
CA HIS A 79 9.93 -20.21 -3.29
C HIS A 79 9.20 -20.14 -1.93
N ASN A 80 9.13 -18.95 -1.32
CA ASN A 80 8.48 -18.77 -0.03
C ASN A 80 6.96 -19.02 -0.10
N CYS A 81 6.29 -18.68 -1.21
CA CYS A 81 4.90 -19.06 -1.45
C CYS A 81 4.75 -20.59 -1.42
N SER A 82 5.58 -21.30 -2.21
CA SER A 82 5.56 -22.76 -2.30
C SER A 82 5.84 -23.45 -0.96
N ALA A 83 6.79 -22.93 -0.18
CA ALA A 83 7.13 -23.44 1.16
C ALA A 83 5.98 -23.28 2.18
N ASN A 84 5.01 -22.45 1.86
CA ASN A 84 3.81 -22.19 2.69
C ASN A 84 2.52 -22.77 2.08
N ASP A 85 2.61 -23.63 1.07
CA ASP A 85 1.48 -24.26 0.38
C ASP A 85 0.52 -23.24 -0.27
N LEU A 86 1.08 -22.13 -0.76
CA LEU A 86 0.34 -21.08 -1.46
C LEU A 86 0.64 -21.08 -2.96
N PRO A 87 -0.31 -20.69 -3.80
CA PRO A 87 0.00 -20.31 -5.17
C PRO A 87 0.98 -19.12 -5.17
N VAL A 88 1.81 -19.04 -6.20
CA VAL A 88 2.75 -17.93 -6.33
C VAL A 88 1.98 -16.61 -6.41
N ILE A 89 2.27 -15.71 -5.47
CA ILE A 89 1.70 -14.37 -5.46
C ILE A 89 2.20 -13.60 -6.68
N PRO A 90 1.33 -12.87 -7.41
CA PRO A 90 1.76 -12.02 -8.51
C PRO A 90 2.84 -11.04 -8.05
N HIS A 91 3.91 -10.90 -8.83
CA HIS A 91 5.03 -10.02 -8.52
C HIS A 91 5.31 -9.04 -9.65
N ILE A 92 5.53 -7.78 -9.30
CA ILE A 92 5.90 -6.70 -10.21
C ILE A 92 7.33 -6.27 -9.90
N LYS A 93 8.25 -6.52 -10.83
CA LYS A 93 9.60 -5.99 -10.79
C LYS A 93 9.55 -4.51 -11.14
N HIS A 94 9.82 -3.63 -10.19
CA HIS A 94 9.73 -2.19 -10.38
C HIS A 94 10.72 -1.43 -9.51
N THR A 95 11.65 -0.75 -10.14
CA THR A 95 12.55 0.21 -9.48
C THR A 95 11.81 1.53 -9.27
N TRP A 96 11.78 2.01 -8.04
CA TRP A 96 11.11 3.27 -7.72
C TRP A 96 11.62 4.43 -8.57
N GLY A 97 10.71 5.24 -9.09
CA GLY A 97 10.99 6.36 -9.97
C GLY A 97 10.94 6.00 -11.45
N ASP A 98 11.05 4.73 -11.81
CA ASP A 98 10.83 4.28 -13.18
C ASP A 98 9.34 4.31 -13.55
N LYS A 99 9.05 4.24 -14.85
CA LYS A 99 7.67 4.12 -15.30
C LYS A 99 7.05 2.82 -14.76
N PHE A 100 5.94 2.96 -14.02
CA PHE A 100 5.24 1.79 -13.50
C PHE A 100 4.67 0.93 -14.64
N PRO A 101 4.82 -0.40 -14.60
CA PRO A 101 4.40 -1.27 -15.72
C PRO A 101 2.91 -1.22 -16.05
N ASN A 102 2.05 -1.03 -15.04
CA ASN A 102 0.62 -0.86 -15.21
C ASN A 102 0.26 0.63 -15.27
N SER A 103 -0.32 1.10 -16.39
CA SER A 103 -0.74 2.50 -16.56
C SER A 103 -2.01 2.84 -15.80
N ASP A 104 -2.83 1.84 -15.48
CA ASP A 104 -4.13 1.98 -14.83
C ASP A 104 -4.15 1.12 -13.55
N PRO A 105 -3.46 1.56 -12.48
CA PRO A 105 -3.40 0.83 -11.22
C PRO A 105 -4.79 0.73 -10.59
N ASP A 106 -5.14 -0.48 -10.14
CA ASP A 106 -6.44 -0.79 -9.56
C ASP A 106 -6.33 -1.39 -8.15
N TRP A 107 -5.23 -1.08 -7.45
CA TRP A 107 -5.03 -1.46 -6.05
C TRP A 107 -5.64 -0.43 -5.12
N ASP A 108 -6.56 -0.88 -4.28
CA ASP A 108 -7.31 -0.04 -3.33
C ASP A 108 -6.45 0.41 -2.15
N LEU A 109 -5.42 -0.39 -1.84
CA LEU A 109 -4.47 -0.14 -0.77
C LEU A 109 -3.07 -0.52 -1.21
N ILE A 110 -2.15 0.40 -1.06
CA ILE A 110 -0.72 0.13 -1.19
C ILE A 110 -0.16 0.00 0.22
N ILE A 111 0.64 -1.04 0.49
CA ILE A 111 1.26 -1.24 1.80
C ILE A 111 2.79 -1.32 1.68
N ALA A 112 3.49 -0.97 2.76
CA ALA A 112 4.94 -1.16 2.85
C ALA A 112 5.40 -1.26 4.30
N SER A 113 6.50 -1.99 4.54
CA SER A 113 7.15 -2.07 5.85
C SER A 113 8.65 -1.80 5.76
N ASP A 114 9.18 -0.97 6.67
CA ASP A 114 10.61 -0.68 6.85
C ASP A 114 11.35 -0.19 5.58
N ILE A 115 10.71 0.54 4.67
CA ILE A 115 11.28 0.92 3.36
C ILE A 115 12.07 2.23 3.35
N LEU A 116 12.09 3.02 4.43
CA LEU A 116 12.74 4.34 4.47
C LEU A 116 14.22 4.27 4.89
N LEU A 117 15.00 3.35 4.35
CA LEU A 117 16.41 3.20 4.69
C LEU A 117 17.35 4.05 3.83
N TYR A 118 16.96 4.35 2.61
CA TYR A 118 17.82 4.99 1.62
C TYR A 118 17.28 6.36 1.25
N VAL A 119 17.74 7.39 1.92
CA VAL A 119 17.30 8.80 1.74
C VAL A 119 17.37 9.25 0.27
N LYS A 120 18.39 8.80 -0.46
CA LYS A 120 18.55 9.11 -1.90
C LYS A 120 17.41 8.56 -2.78
N GLN A 121 16.67 7.57 -2.30
CA GLN A 121 15.54 6.98 -3.03
C GLN A 121 14.19 7.63 -2.71
N TYR A 122 14.12 8.52 -1.74
CA TYR A 122 12.86 9.15 -1.35
C TYR A 122 12.14 9.87 -2.49
N PRO A 123 12.80 10.67 -3.33
CA PRO A 123 12.12 11.30 -4.47
C PRO A 123 11.49 10.26 -5.41
N ASN A 124 12.18 9.17 -5.68
CA ASN A 124 11.73 8.07 -6.53
C ASN A 124 10.55 7.32 -5.91
N LEU A 125 10.62 7.02 -4.61
CA LEU A 125 9.54 6.38 -3.86
C LEU A 125 8.29 7.26 -3.85
N ILE A 126 8.43 8.56 -3.54
CA ILE A 126 7.33 9.53 -3.54
C ILE A 126 6.70 9.64 -4.92
N GLN A 127 7.50 9.65 -6.00
CA GLN A 127 7.00 9.64 -7.37
C GLN A 127 6.15 8.39 -7.65
N THR A 128 6.63 7.21 -7.25
CA THR A 128 5.90 5.94 -7.42
C THR A 128 4.58 5.94 -6.64
N ILE A 129 4.60 6.33 -5.36
CA ILE A 129 3.39 6.42 -4.52
C ILE A 129 2.40 7.42 -5.13
N THR A 130 2.87 8.60 -5.52
CA THR A 130 2.02 9.64 -6.13
C THR A 130 1.36 9.14 -7.40
N PHE A 131 2.10 8.43 -8.26
CA PHE A 131 1.54 7.83 -9.47
C PHE A 131 0.45 6.81 -9.13
N LEU A 132 0.73 5.87 -8.23
CA LEU A 132 -0.23 4.82 -7.86
C LEU A 132 -1.52 5.39 -7.28
N LEU A 133 -1.43 6.42 -6.44
CA LEU A 133 -2.60 7.06 -5.85
C LEU A 133 -3.39 7.92 -6.86
N ARG A 134 -2.71 8.70 -7.71
CA ARG A 134 -3.38 9.60 -8.67
C ARG A 134 -3.96 8.88 -9.88
N SER A 135 -3.31 7.80 -10.32
CA SER A 135 -3.74 7.04 -11.49
C SER A 135 -4.69 5.89 -11.15
N TYR A 136 -5.04 5.74 -9.88
CA TYR A 136 -5.94 4.69 -9.40
C TYR A 136 -7.26 4.67 -10.16
N LYS A 137 -7.67 3.47 -10.58
CA LYS A 137 -8.97 3.21 -11.21
C LYS A 137 -9.62 1.99 -10.57
N PRO A 138 -10.74 2.15 -9.84
CA PRO A 138 -11.43 1.01 -9.24
C PRO A 138 -11.94 0.06 -10.34
N ARG A 139 -11.82 -1.25 -10.11
CA ARG A 139 -12.30 -2.29 -11.06
C ARG A 139 -13.79 -2.25 -11.27
N ASP A 140 -14.55 -2.10 -10.21
CA ASP A 140 -16.01 -2.09 -10.24
C ASP A 140 -16.55 -0.79 -9.64
N LYS A 141 -17.37 -0.09 -10.44
CA LYS A 141 -18.09 1.10 -9.95
C LYS A 141 -19.15 0.80 -8.90
N THR A 142 -19.43 -0.49 -8.64
CA THR A 142 -20.53 -0.95 -7.79
C THR A 142 -20.15 -1.16 -6.32
N THR A 143 -18.86 -1.15 -5.96
CA THR A 143 -18.43 -1.51 -4.60
C THR A 143 -18.07 -0.32 -3.71
N VAL A 144 -18.20 0.91 -4.20
CA VAL A 144 -18.05 2.12 -3.37
C VAL A 144 -19.39 2.56 -2.80
N SER A 145 -20.24 1.63 -2.35
CA SER A 145 -21.28 1.98 -1.40
C SER A 145 -20.61 2.05 -0.03
N ARG A 146 -20.07 3.25 0.31
CA ARG A 146 -19.84 3.62 1.71
C ARG A 146 -21.12 3.28 2.46
N THR A 147 -21.11 2.24 3.25
CA THR A 147 -22.11 2.07 4.30
C THR A 147 -21.81 3.16 5.34
N GLU A 148 -22.57 4.26 5.26
CA GLU A 148 -22.55 5.36 6.23
C GLU A 148 -22.97 4.92 7.64
N ASN A 149 -22.98 3.62 7.96
CA ASN A 149 -23.59 3.05 9.15
C ASN A 149 -22.66 2.23 10.05
N ASP A 150 -21.34 2.33 9.92
CA ASP A 150 -20.41 1.65 10.86
C ASP A 150 -19.69 2.64 11.78
N ASP A 151 -20.42 3.50 12.47
CA ASP A 151 -20.01 4.18 13.71
C ASP A 151 -19.99 3.19 14.89
N ILE A 152 -19.32 2.04 14.75
CA ILE A 152 -19.16 1.08 15.83
C ILE A 152 -17.68 0.86 16.10
N HIS A 153 -17.19 1.47 17.17
CA HIS A 153 -15.94 1.17 17.88
C HIS A 153 -14.62 1.57 17.22
N GLY A 154 -14.31 2.86 17.10
CA GLY A 154 -12.91 3.32 17.07
C GLY A 154 -12.02 2.77 15.95
N ASP A 155 -12.59 2.13 14.92
CA ASP A 155 -11.85 1.57 13.80
C ASP A 155 -11.29 2.68 12.91
N VAL A 156 -10.05 2.48 12.48
CA VAL A 156 -9.36 3.40 11.57
C VAL A 156 -10.02 3.30 10.19
N VAL A 157 -10.61 4.39 9.71
CA VAL A 157 -11.15 4.49 8.35
C VAL A 157 -10.06 4.99 7.41
N LEU A 158 -9.70 4.17 6.43
CA LEU A 158 -8.72 4.54 5.42
C LEU A 158 -9.40 5.04 4.14
N PRO A 159 -8.86 6.08 3.47
CA PRO A 159 -9.34 6.50 2.16
C PRO A 159 -9.13 5.42 1.07
N TRP A 160 -9.73 5.64 -0.09
CA TRP A 160 -9.61 4.81 -1.29
C TRP A 160 -9.19 5.69 -2.48
N PRO A 161 -7.98 5.49 -3.08
CA PRO A 161 -6.90 4.62 -2.61
C PRO A 161 -6.14 5.23 -1.43
N ALA A 162 -5.35 4.41 -0.75
CA ALA A 162 -4.42 4.85 0.29
C ALA A 162 -3.07 4.12 0.22
N PHE A 163 -2.02 4.76 0.72
CA PHE A 163 -0.75 4.11 1.03
C PHE A 163 -0.57 4.02 2.54
N LEU A 164 -0.42 2.80 3.04
CA LEU A 164 -0.26 2.48 4.46
C LEU A 164 1.14 1.95 4.71
N MET A 165 1.89 2.61 5.60
CA MET A 165 3.27 2.25 5.83
C MET A 165 3.56 2.06 7.31
N SER A 166 4.23 0.96 7.67
CA SER A 166 4.86 0.79 8.97
C SER A 166 6.34 1.19 8.90
N TRP A 167 6.75 2.09 9.77
CA TRP A 167 8.12 2.56 9.82
C TRP A 167 8.64 2.68 11.24
N ARG A 168 9.74 2.00 11.52
CA ARG A 168 10.53 2.20 12.73
C ARG A 168 11.78 3.00 12.39
N ARG A 169 11.93 4.20 12.99
CA ARG A 169 13.09 5.05 12.72
C ARG A 169 14.41 4.31 12.96
N ARG A 170 15.25 4.29 11.93
CA ARG A 170 16.60 3.70 11.89
C ARG A 170 17.64 4.67 11.38
N ILE A 171 17.21 5.87 10.99
CA ILE A 171 18.00 6.97 10.45
C ILE A 171 17.77 8.23 11.29
N GLY A 172 18.55 9.29 11.03
CA GLY A 172 18.37 10.58 11.68
C GLY A 172 16.98 11.16 11.48
N LYS A 173 16.48 11.94 12.45
CA LYS A 173 15.18 12.58 12.34
C LYS A 173 15.08 13.54 11.14
N GLU A 174 16.18 14.24 10.85
CA GLU A 174 16.28 15.17 9.72
C GLU A 174 16.17 14.42 8.38
N ASP A 175 16.86 13.28 8.27
CA ASP A 175 16.78 12.44 7.08
C ASP A 175 15.37 11.83 6.88
N GLU A 176 14.73 11.41 7.97
CA GLU A 176 13.36 10.90 7.95
C GLU A 176 12.37 11.97 7.49
N SER A 177 12.52 13.21 7.98
CA SER A 177 11.61 14.31 7.64
C SER A 177 11.62 14.62 6.13
N ILE A 178 12.73 14.37 5.42
CA ILE A 178 12.82 14.57 3.97
C ILE A 178 11.75 13.78 3.22
N PHE A 179 11.44 12.56 3.69
CA PHE A 179 10.37 11.76 3.07
C PHE A 179 9.00 12.37 3.30
N PHE A 180 8.66 12.68 4.55
CA PHE A 180 7.35 13.22 4.90
C PHE A 180 7.10 14.60 4.29
N ASP A 181 8.07 15.50 4.41
CA ASP A 181 8.03 16.83 3.76
C ASP A 181 7.94 16.71 2.23
N GLY A 182 8.58 15.70 1.66
CA GLY A 182 8.50 15.38 0.24
C GLY A 182 7.12 14.92 -0.19
N CYS A 183 6.44 14.11 0.62
CA CYS A 183 5.05 13.70 0.39
C CYS A 183 4.11 14.91 0.38
N GLU A 184 4.21 15.79 1.38
CA GLU A 184 3.41 17.02 1.45
C GLU A 184 3.63 17.93 0.24
N LYS A 185 4.89 18.13 -0.16
CA LYS A 185 5.25 18.91 -1.38
C LYS A 185 4.70 18.28 -2.66
N ALA A 186 4.53 16.94 -2.69
CA ALA A 186 3.91 16.22 -3.80
C ALA A 186 2.37 16.28 -3.78
N GLY A 187 1.77 16.97 -2.79
CA GLY A 187 0.31 17.09 -2.64
C GLY A 187 -0.33 15.85 -2.03
N LEU A 188 0.42 15.16 -1.16
CA LEU A 188 -0.07 14.03 -0.38
C LEU A 188 -0.24 14.47 1.08
N GLU A 189 -1.30 14.00 1.70
CA GLU A 189 -1.54 14.12 3.14
C GLU A 189 -0.89 12.97 3.88
N VAL A 190 -0.20 13.25 5.00
CA VAL A 190 0.48 12.25 5.83
C VAL A 190 -0.13 12.22 7.22
N ASN A 191 -0.78 11.14 7.58
CA ASN A 191 -1.43 10.94 8.86
C ASN A 191 -0.76 9.83 9.66
N HIS A 192 -0.24 10.14 10.85
CA HIS A 192 0.23 9.12 11.79
C HIS A 192 -0.97 8.53 12.54
N ILE A 193 -1.29 7.27 12.27
CA ILE A 193 -2.50 6.59 12.78
C ILE A 193 -2.24 5.62 13.93
N GLY A 194 -1.06 5.71 14.54
CA GLY A 194 -0.69 4.95 15.73
C GLY A 194 0.33 3.84 15.46
N SER A 195 0.98 3.35 16.52
CA SER A 195 1.91 2.21 16.48
C SER A 195 2.96 2.25 15.36
N ARG A 196 3.45 3.45 15.01
CA ARG A 196 4.39 3.68 13.88
C ARG A 196 3.81 3.40 12.51
N VAL A 197 2.49 3.44 12.38
CA VAL A 197 1.80 3.30 11.11
C VAL A 197 1.37 4.67 10.61
N TYR A 198 1.64 4.93 9.34
CA TYR A 198 1.32 6.16 8.63
C TYR A 198 0.38 5.84 7.48
N CYS A 199 -0.67 6.63 7.35
CA CYS A 199 -1.55 6.63 6.19
C CYS A 199 -1.21 7.84 5.33
N ILE A 200 -0.94 7.61 4.06
CA ILE A 200 -0.64 8.65 3.07
C ILE A 200 -1.70 8.57 1.97
N SER A 201 -2.32 9.69 1.67
CA SER A 201 -3.41 9.79 0.70
C SER A 201 -3.32 11.08 -0.12
N LEU A 202 -4.17 11.19 -1.13
CA LEU A 202 -4.32 12.44 -1.86
C LEU A 202 -5.02 13.46 -0.97
N ILE A 203 -4.56 14.72 -1.02
CA ILE A 203 -5.29 15.82 -0.41
C ILE A 203 -6.63 15.97 -1.14
N GLU A 204 -7.75 15.82 -0.44
CA GLU A 204 -9.07 16.06 -1.00
C GLU A 204 -9.23 17.56 -1.28
N ASN A 205 -9.22 17.93 -2.56
CA ASN A 205 -9.59 19.30 -2.95
C ASN A 205 -11.11 19.43 -2.88
N GLU A 206 -11.63 20.39 -2.10
CA GLU A 206 -13.06 20.69 -1.97
C GLU A 206 -13.76 20.98 -3.32
N GLU A 207 -13.01 21.31 -4.37
CA GLU A 207 -13.55 21.55 -5.71
C GLU A 207 -14.04 20.27 -6.40
N SER A 208 -13.43 19.11 -6.13
CA SER A 208 -13.85 17.82 -6.71
C SER A 208 -15.22 17.38 -6.20
N ASN A 209 -15.56 17.69 -4.96
CA ASN A 209 -16.86 17.40 -4.36
C ASN A 209 -18.00 18.28 -4.88
N LYS A 210 -17.68 19.48 -5.41
CA LYS A 210 -18.69 20.35 -6.03
C LYS A 210 -19.07 19.92 -7.45
N CYS A 211 -18.18 19.23 -8.16
CA CYS A 211 -18.45 18.76 -9.51
C CYS A 211 -19.39 17.54 -9.50
N LEU A 212 -19.15 16.58 -8.60
CA LEU A 212 -20.00 15.39 -8.43
C LEU A 212 -21.42 15.73 -8.00
N LYS A 213 -21.59 16.70 -7.08
CA LYS A 213 -22.94 17.16 -6.64
C LYS A 213 -23.71 17.92 -7.71
N LYS A 214 -23.04 18.46 -8.75
CA LYS A 214 -23.72 19.13 -9.88
C LYS A 214 -24.22 18.14 -10.93
N GLU A 215 -23.55 17.03 -11.16
CA GLU A 215 -23.99 16.01 -12.11
C GLU A 215 -25.24 15.26 -11.62
N ASP A 216 -25.31 14.94 -10.32
CA ASP A 216 -26.50 14.33 -9.71
C ASP A 216 -27.74 15.24 -9.73
N SER A 217 -27.55 16.56 -9.63
CA SER A 217 -28.67 17.52 -9.66
C SER A 217 -29.24 17.75 -11.07
N VAL A 218 -28.45 17.49 -12.12
CA VAL A 218 -28.90 17.64 -13.52
C VAL A 218 -29.72 16.43 -13.99
N GLN A 219 -29.41 15.22 -13.49
CA GLN A 219 -30.18 14.03 -13.85
C GLN A 219 -31.55 13.96 -13.16
N ALA A 220 -31.70 14.57 -11.97
CA ALA A 220 -32.96 14.61 -11.25
C ALA A 220 -34.00 15.56 -11.87
N SER A 221 -33.60 16.51 -12.74
CA SER A 221 -34.49 17.50 -13.33
C SER A 221 -35.03 17.15 -14.72
N SER A 222 -34.53 16.08 -15.37
CA SER A 222 -34.95 15.68 -16.73
C SER A 222 -36.00 14.56 -16.76
N GLY A 223 -36.47 14.09 -15.60
CA GLY A 223 -37.42 12.97 -15.46
C GLY A 223 -38.89 13.35 -15.23
N ARG A 224 -39.29 14.62 -15.42
CA ARG A 224 -40.70 15.04 -15.36
C ARG A 224 -41.09 15.83 -16.60
N LYS A 225 -41.49 15.12 -17.62
CA LYS A 225 -42.47 15.58 -18.62
C LYS A 225 -43.26 14.38 -19.12
#